data_672ffd7af6c8c100878e5de62f63c2b8
#
_entry.id   672ffd7af6c8c100878e5de62f63c2b8
#
_cell.length_a   1.000
_cell.length_b   1.000
_cell.length_c   1.000
_cell.angle_alpha   90.00
_cell.angle_beta   90.00
_cell.angle_gamma   90.00
#
_symmetry.space_group_name_H-M   'P 1'
#
loop_
_entity.id
_entity.type
_entity.pdbx_description
1 polymer ?
#
loop_
_entity_poly.entity_id
_entity_poly.type
_entity_poly.pdbx_seq_one_letter_code
_entity_poly.pdbx_strand_id
1 'polypeptide(L)'
;MFSLLFRTVFPIHRQLGDSCLYKSSLGIFLRNLSASSMIEPEKAERFRTLLENYEFSDTQISRLAEVIPNIFSCDPQNIILPKLKFFSSIGVLSSDLPKVIMGNPALLAGSIEKQFIPCYNFLKTLVDSDEDIVRILKRSPRILSCNLKVMEPNVELLSEAGVPESFISYMLTHYPHSVQMKCDKFKRSVDKAIQMGFDPSRMMFIRAVHVLCEISEQAWENRIKVYRSFGLSDTEIVSAFRSHPLCMKLSDGKNH
;
A
#
# COMPACT_ATOMS: atom_id res chain seq x y z
N MET A 1 16.45 27.25 -21.95
CA MET A 1 17.79 26.70 -21.78
C MET A 1 17.72 25.45 -20.91
N PHE A 2 16.96 24.43 -21.35
CA PHE A 2 16.75 23.13 -20.66
C PHE A 2 16.60 22.02 -21.72
N SER A 3 17.62 21.88 -22.59
CA SER A 3 17.54 20.91 -23.70
C SER A 3 18.85 20.15 -23.95
N LEU A 4 19.70 19.91 -22.95
CA LEU A 4 21.02 19.33 -23.21
C LEU A 4 21.55 18.32 -22.17
N LEU A 5 20.70 17.77 -21.29
CA LEU A 5 21.16 16.80 -20.27
C LEU A 5 20.55 15.39 -20.38
N PHE A 6 19.89 15.06 -21.49
CA PHE A 6 19.25 13.73 -21.66
C PHE A 6 19.97 12.78 -22.62
N ARG A 7 21.27 12.98 -22.89
CA ARG A 7 21.96 12.18 -23.92
C ARG A 7 23.14 11.32 -23.47
N THR A 8 23.39 11.13 -22.18
CA THR A 8 24.63 10.44 -21.76
C THR A 8 24.53 9.44 -20.63
N VAL A 9 23.49 8.62 -20.54
CA VAL A 9 23.54 7.45 -19.62
C VAL A 9 22.71 6.28 -20.16
N PHE A 10 22.95 5.78 -21.35
CA PHE A 10 22.59 4.38 -21.67
C PHE A 10 23.41 3.89 -22.85
N PRO A 11 24.41 3.06 -22.64
CA PRO A 11 24.99 2.27 -23.74
C PRO A 11 24.09 1.09 -24.01
N ILE A 12 23.47 1.07 -25.17
CA ILE A 12 22.80 -0.09 -25.74
C ILE A 12 23.88 -1.12 -26.05
N HIS A 13 24.00 -2.17 -25.26
CA HIS A 13 24.74 -3.36 -25.70
C HIS A 13 23.73 -4.45 -26.06
N ARG A 14 23.56 -4.55 -27.37
CA ARG A 14 22.85 -5.61 -28.06
C ARG A 14 23.77 -6.83 -28.12
N GLN A 15 23.42 -7.90 -27.38
CA GLN A 15 23.87 -9.23 -27.76
C GLN A 15 22.66 -10.14 -27.85
N LEU A 16 22.35 -10.52 -29.06
CA LEU A 16 21.40 -11.56 -29.44
C LEU A 16 21.98 -12.93 -29.04
N GLY A 17 21.35 -13.54 -28.08
CA GLY A 17 21.49 -14.96 -27.79
C GLY A 17 20.12 -15.61 -27.97
N ASP A 18 19.96 -16.35 -29.06
CA ASP A 18 18.77 -17.18 -29.33
C ASP A 18 18.57 -18.18 -28.19
N SER A 19 17.53 -18.01 -27.38
CA SER A 19 17.07 -19.06 -26.49
C SER A 19 15.61 -19.42 -26.80
N CYS A 20 15.43 -20.66 -27.15
CA CYS A 20 14.14 -21.30 -27.42
C CYS A 20 13.13 -21.18 -26.22
N LEU A 21 13.63 -20.84 -25.02
CA LEU A 21 12.85 -20.58 -23.80
C LEU A 21 12.09 -19.24 -23.86
N TYR A 22 12.60 -18.26 -24.59
CA TYR A 22 11.96 -16.93 -24.72
C TYR A 22 10.67 -16.99 -25.55
N LYS A 23 10.64 -17.85 -26.57
CA LYS A 23 9.43 -18.07 -27.41
C LYS A 23 8.33 -18.84 -26.68
N SER A 24 8.66 -19.66 -25.70
CA SER A 24 7.67 -20.45 -24.94
C SER A 24 6.93 -19.60 -23.89
N SER A 25 7.62 -18.68 -23.20
CA SER A 25 6.98 -17.81 -22.20
C SER A 25 6.05 -16.78 -22.85
N LEU A 26 6.46 -16.21 -23.99
CA LEU A 26 5.61 -15.31 -24.78
C LEU A 26 4.38 -16.07 -25.34
N GLY A 27 4.58 -17.28 -25.84
CA GLY A 27 3.48 -18.12 -26.35
C GLY A 27 2.45 -18.47 -25.27
N ILE A 28 2.88 -18.75 -24.04
CA ILE A 28 2.01 -19.01 -22.90
C ILE A 28 1.31 -17.72 -22.47
N PHE A 29 2.02 -16.61 -22.38
CA PHE A 29 1.48 -15.29 -22.05
C PHE A 29 0.38 -14.86 -23.05
N LEU A 30 0.67 -14.93 -24.36
CA LEU A 30 -0.30 -14.59 -25.41
C LEU A 30 -1.48 -15.57 -25.44
N ARG A 31 -1.27 -16.85 -25.14
CA ARG A 31 -2.33 -17.86 -25.10
C ARG A 31 -3.28 -17.66 -23.91
N ASN A 32 -2.76 -17.24 -22.76
CA ASN A 32 -3.58 -16.90 -21.59
C ASN A 32 -4.38 -15.60 -21.80
N LEU A 33 -3.83 -14.62 -22.52
CA LEU A 33 -4.54 -13.41 -22.91
C LEU A 33 -5.62 -13.66 -23.99
N SER A 34 -5.34 -14.51 -24.98
CA SER A 34 -6.26 -14.81 -26.08
C SER A 34 -7.47 -15.66 -25.66
N ALA A 35 -7.35 -16.39 -24.56
CA ALA A 35 -8.47 -17.21 -24.04
C ALA A 35 -9.56 -16.36 -23.36
N SER A 36 -9.28 -15.09 -23.01
CA SER A 36 -10.20 -14.24 -22.25
C SER A 36 -10.67 -12.95 -22.95
N SER A 37 -9.99 -12.50 -24.01
CA SER A 37 -10.39 -11.30 -24.77
C SER A 37 -9.66 -11.24 -26.12
N MET A 38 -10.27 -10.64 -27.15
CA MET A 38 -9.66 -10.36 -28.45
C MET A 38 -8.61 -9.24 -28.33
N ILE A 39 -7.50 -9.50 -27.62
CA ILE A 39 -6.40 -8.53 -27.49
C ILE A 39 -5.48 -8.70 -28.71
N GLU A 40 -5.23 -7.61 -29.43
CA GLU A 40 -4.30 -7.60 -30.54
C GLU A 40 -2.87 -7.91 -30.03
N PRO A 41 -2.17 -8.88 -30.61
CA PRO A 41 -0.84 -9.30 -30.15
C PRO A 41 0.17 -8.15 -30.07
N GLU A 42 0.10 -7.21 -31.02
CA GLU A 42 0.97 -6.02 -31.06
C GLU A 42 0.74 -5.11 -29.84
N LYS A 43 -0.50 -4.96 -29.41
CA LYS A 43 -0.87 -4.13 -28.25
C LYS A 43 -0.37 -4.76 -26.94
N ALA A 44 -0.50 -6.08 -26.81
CA ALA A 44 0.02 -6.81 -25.67
C ALA A 44 1.55 -6.70 -25.57
N GLU A 45 2.26 -6.74 -26.71
CA GLU A 45 3.71 -6.61 -26.73
C GLU A 45 4.16 -5.18 -26.36
N ARG A 46 3.48 -4.15 -26.85
CA ARG A 46 3.75 -2.75 -26.44
C ARG A 46 3.54 -2.55 -24.95
N PHE A 47 2.51 -3.19 -24.39
CA PHE A 47 2.22 -3.12 -22.95
C PHE A 47 3.34 -3.81 -22.15
N ARG A 48 3.76 -4.99 -22.56
CA ARG A 48 4.86 -5.74 -21.97
C ARG A 48 6.14 -4.93 -21.98
N THR A 49 6.57 -4.44 -23.16
CA THR A 49 7.77 -3.61 -23.31
C THR A 49 7.74 -2.37 -22.42
N LEU A 50 6.57 -1.73 -22.28
CA LEU A 50 6.41 -0.60 -21.37
C LEU A 50 6.69 -0.99 -19.92
N LEU A 51 6.10 -2.08 -19.43
CA LEU A 51 6.31 -2.52 -18.04
C LEU A 51 7.74 -3.01 -17.78
N GLU A 52 8.36 -3.72 -18.75
CA GLU A 52 9.76 -4.13 -18.65
C GLU A 52 10.71 -2.94 -18.51
N ASN A 53 10.44 -1.81 -19.19
CA ASN A 53 11.18 -0.56 -19.04
C ASN A 53 11.06 0.07 -17.64
N TYR A 54 10.06 -0.34 -16.85
CA TYR A 54 9.85 0.03 -15.45
C TYR A 54 10.17 -1.14 -14.49
N GLU A 55 11.04 -2.04 -14.90
CA GLU A 55 11.61 -3.14 -14.10
C GLU A 55 10.60 -4.21 -13.64
N PHE A 56 9.44 -4.32 -14.31
CA PHE A 56 8.53 -5.43 -14.05
C PHE A 56 9.07 -6.73 -14.64
N SER A 57 9.08 -7.78 -13.86
CA SER A 57 9.41 -9.13 -14.33
C SER A 57 8.27 -9.78 -15.13
N ASP A 58 8.58 -10.75 -15.96
CA ASP A 58 7.60 -11.55 -16.72
C ASP A 58 6.51 -12.16 -15.81
N THR A 59 6.90 -12.64 -14.64
CA THR A 59 5.96 -13.21 -13.66
C THR A 59 4.99 -12.17 -13.11
N GLN A 60 5.46 -10.93 -12.88
CA GLN A 60 4.62 -9.82 -12.42
C GLN A 60 3.66 -9.37 -13.53
N ILE A 61 4.15 -9.27 -14.77
CA ILE A 61 3.34 -8.90 -15.94
C ILE A 61 2.24 -9.96 -16.17
N SER A 62 2.58 -11.24 -16.11
CA SER A 62 1.60 -12.34 -16.22
C SER A 62 0.54 -12.28 -15.13
N ARG A 63 0.95 -12.00 -13.89
CA ARG A 63 0.00 -11.85 -12.77
C ARG A 63 -0.89 -10.61 -12.90
N LEU A 64 -0.40 -9.51 -13.45
CA LEU A 64 -1.23 -8.33 -13.77
C LEU A 64 -2.30 -8.69 -14.79
N ALA A 65 -1.96 -9.50 -15.80
CA ALA A 65 -2.93 -9.99 -16.79
C ALA A 65 -4.03 -10.84 -16.17
N GLU A 66 -3.71 -11.65 -15.16
CA GLU A 66 -4.69 -12.46 -14.42
C GLU A 66 -5.62 -11.60 -13.56
N VAL A 67 -5.04 -10.59 -12.86
CA VAL A 67 -5.78 -9.76 -11.89
C VAL A 67 -6.61 -8.67 -12.58
N ILE A 68 -6.11 -8.09 -13.67
CA ILE A 68 -6.78 -7.05 -14.46
C ILE A 68 -6.70 -7.36 -15.94
N PRO A 69 -7.46 -8.36 -16.44
CA PRO A 69 -7.37 -8.79 -17.85
C PRO A 69 -7.59 -7.64 -18.84
N ASN A 70 -8.53 -6.74 -18.54
CA ASN A 70 -8.90 -5.62 -19.41
C ASN A 70 -7.82 -4.54 -19.53
N ILE A 71 -6.79 -4.55 -18.67
CA ILE A 71 -5.74 -3.51 -18.72
C ILE A 71 -4.93 -3.61 -20.02
N PHE A 72 -4.77 -4.82 -20.56
CA PHE A 72 -4.06 -5.05 -21.81
C PHE A 72 -4.84 -4.62 -23.06
N SER A 73 -6.13 -4.30 -22.90
CA SER A 73 -6.95 -3.70 -23.96
C SER A 73 -6.81 -2.17 -24.03
N CYS A 74 -6.21 -1.54 -23.00
CA CYS A 74 -5.97 -0.09 -22.98
C CYS A 74 -4.79 0.28 -23.89
N ASP A 75 -4.71 1.57 -24.24
CA ASP A 75 -3.50 2.15 -24.83
C ASP A 75 -2.43 2.34 -23.74
N PRO A 76 -1.31 1.60 -23.79
CA PRO A 76 -0.29 1.67 -22.75
C PRO A 76 0.38 3.05 -22.67
N GLN A 77 0.52 3.77 -23.80
CA GLN A 77 1.17 5.07 -23.83
C GLN A 77 0.30 6.18 -23.25
N ASN A 78 -0.99 6.15 -23.53
CA ASN A 78 -1.91 7.21 -23.12
C ASN A 78 -2.56 6.96 -21.75
N ILE A 79 -2.61 5.70 -21.29
CA ILE A 79 -3.30 5.33 -20.04
C ILE A 79 -2.35 4.87 -18.94
N ILE A 80 -1.37 4.03 -19.26
CA ILE A 80 -0.50 3.42 -18.25
C ILE A 80 0.74 4.27 -17.99
N LEU A 81 1.43 4.68 -19.04
CA LEU A 81 2.65 5.49 -18.92
C LEU A 81 2.46 6.77 -18.08
N PRO A 82 1.36 7.55 -18.21
CA PRO A 82 1.16 8.72 -17.34
C PRO A 82 1.11 8.36 -15.85
N LYS A 83 0.53 7.21 -15.49
CA LYS A 83 0.47 6.73 -14.10
C LYS A 83 1.83 6.32 -13.56
N LEU A 84 2.61 5.57 -14.35
CA LEU A 84 3.98 5.23 -13.98
C LEU A 84 4.84 6.48 -13.80
N LYS A 85 4.71 7.46 -14.71
CA LYS A 85 5.37 8.77 -14.59
C LYS A 85 4.93 9.55 -13.36
N PHE A 86 3.64 9.51 -13.01
CA PHE A 86 3.14 10.13 -11.78
C PHE A 86 3.82 9.53 -10.54
N PHE A 87 3.91 8.20 -10.43
CA PHE A 87 4.62 7.58 -9.31
C PHE A 87 6.10 7.97 -9.27
N SER A 88 6.75 8.00 -10.42
CA SER A 88 8.16 8.45 -10.50
C SER A 88 8.32 9.92 -10.09
N SER A 89 7.36 10.79 -10.46
CA SER A 89 7.41 12.23 -10.12
C SER A 89 7.25 12.51 -8.64
N ILE A 90 6.60 11.63 -7.88
CA ILE A 90 6.47 11.73 -6.42
C ILE A 90 7.57 10.95 -5.68
N GLY A 91 8.62 10.50 -6.39
CA GLY A 91 9.82 9.91 -5.80
C GLY A 91 9.81 8.39 -5.68
N VAL A 92 8.83 7.67 -6.26
CA VAL A 92 8.88 6.20 -6.29
C VAL A 92 9.95 5.76 -7.28
N LEU A 93 10.95 5.03 -6.81
CA LEU A 93 12.03 4.50 -7.66
C LEU A 93 11.50 3.44 -8.63
N SER A 94 12.12 3.31 -9.81
CA SER A 94 11.74 2.28 -10.79
C SER A 94 11.75 0.87 -10.19
N SER A 95 12.74 0.55 -9.34
CA SER A 95 12.85 -0.72 -8.64
C SER A 95 11.73 -1.00 -7.61
N ASP A 96 11.06 0.04 -7.12
CA ASP A 96 9.95 -0.08 -6.17
C ASP A 96 8.57 -0.11 -6.84
N LEU A 97 8.47 0.43 -8.06
CA LEU A 97 7.22 0.51 -8.82
C LEU A 97 6.52 -0.85 -8.97
N PRO A 98 7.21 -1.93 -9.37
CA PRO A 98 6.59 -3.24 -9.45
C PRO A 98 5.97 -3.69 -8.12
N LYS A 99 6.65 -3.46 -7.01
CA LYS A 99 6.15 -3.81 -5.67
C LYS A 99 4.90 -3.01 -5.30
N VAL A 100 4.91 -1.71 -5.56
CA VAL A 100 3.77 -0.81 -5.28
C VAL A 100 2.56 -1.21 -6.13
N ILE A 101 2.75 -1.40 -7.43
CA ILE A 101 1.67 -1.77 -8.35
C ILE A 101 1.14 -3.18 -8.05
N MET A 102 2.01 -4.16 -7.79
CA MET A 102 1.58 -5.51 -7.41
C MET A 102 0.86 -5.56 -6.07
N GLY A 103 1.18 -4.65 -5.16
CA GLY A 103 0.47 -4.50 -3.88
C GLY A 103 -0.96 -3.94 -4.04
N ASN A 104 -1.22 -3.18 -5.10
CA ASN A 104 -2.56 -2.74 -5.51
C ASN A 104 -2.63 -2.51 -7.02
N PRO A 105 -2.88 -3.55 -7.82
CA PRO A 105 -2.95 -3.43 -9.28
C PRO A 105 -4.02 -2.44 -9.78
N ALA A 106 -5.07 -2.18 -8.99
CA ALA A 106 -6.11 -1.21 -9.32
C ALA A 106 -5.57 0.23 -9.49
N LEU A 107 -4.35 0.52 -9.03
CA LEU A 107 -3.67 1.80 -9.31
C LEU A 107 -3.50 2.04 -10.81
N LEU A 108 -3.31 0.99 -11.62
CA LEU A 108 -3.22 1.14 -13.06
C LEU A 108 -4.58 1.49 -13.72
N ALA A 109 -5.70 1.21 -13.05
CA ALA A 109 -7.04 1.59 -13.51
C ALA A 109 -7.52 2.94 -12.94
N GLY A 110 -6.91 3.44 -11.86
CA GLY A 110 -7.30 4.66 -11.17
C GLY A 110 -7.10 5.94 -12.01
N SER A 111 -7.77 7.04 -11.64
CA SER A 111 -7.60 8.37 -12.25
C SER A 111 -6.56 9.18 -11.49
N ILE A 112 -5.60 9.74 -12.20
CA ILE A 112 -4.59 10.62 -11.63
C ILE A 112 -5.26 11.87 -11.05
N GLU A 113 -6.08 12.56 -11.84
CA GLU A 113 -6.66 13.86 -11.47
C GLU A 113 -7.74 13.73 -10.38
N LYS A 114 -8.58 12.69 -10.47
CA LYS A 114 -9.75 12.54 -9.58
C LYS A 114 -9.44 11.77 -8.30
N GLN A 115 -8.32 11.04 -8.26
CA GLN A 115 -8.03 10.12 -7.16
C GLN A 115 -6.61 10.31 -6.60
N PHE A 116 -5.56 10.20 -7.44
CA PHE A 116 -4.19 10.20 -6.93
C PHE A 116 -3.75 11.57 -6.45
N ILE A 117 -3.98 12.62 -7.25
CA ILE A 117 -3.60 13.99 -6.89
C ILE A 117 -4.32 14.46 -5.62
N PRO A 118 -5.65 14.32 -5.45
CA PRO A 118 -6.31 14.69 -4.20
C PRO A 118 -5.75 13.94 -2.98
N CYS A 119 -5.56 12.61 -3.08
CA CYS A 119 -4.98 11.85 -1.98
C CYS A 119 -3.53 12.25 -1.69
N TYR A 120 -2.70 12.46 -2.71
CA TYR A 120 -1.34 12.93 -2.55
C TYR A 120 -1.29 14.30 -1.86
N ASN A 121 -2.09 15.27 -2.32
CA ASN A 121 -2.15 16.60 -1.73
C ASN A 121 -2.59 16.54 -0.26
N PHE A 122 -3.59 15.71 0.06
CA PHE A 122 -4.01 15.50 1.44
C PHE A 122 -2.88 14.92 2.29
N LEU A 123 -2.17 13.90 1.81
CA LEU A 123 -1.01 13.35 2.54
C LEU A 123 0.09 14.40 2.75
N LYS A 124 0.35 15.26 1.76
CA LYS A 124 1.32 16.37 1.85
C LYS A 124 1.01 17.38 2.96
N THR A 125 -0.23 17.51 3.37
CA THR A 125 -0.58 18.37 4.53
C THR A 125 -0.28 17.73 5.88
N LEU A 126 -0.01 16.42 5.91
CA LEU A 126 0.10 15.61 7.13
C LEU A 126 1.50 15.02 7.37
N VAL A 127 2.36 15.03 6.35
CA VAL A 127 3.74 14.52 6.45
C VAL A 127 4.72 15.52 5.86
N ASP A 128 5.96 15.48 6.35
CA ASP A 128 6.95 16.54 6.10
C ASP A 128 7.67 16.40 4.75
N SER A 129 7.69 15.19 4.17
CA SER A 129 8.50 14.92 2.98
C SER A 129 7.81 13.97 1.97
N ASP A 130 8.28 14.03 0.71
CA ASP A 130 7.87 13.07 -0.31
C ASP A 130 8.39 11.65 -0.02
N GLU A 131 9.52 11.53 0.66
CA GLU A 131 10.05 10.26 1.13
C GLU A 131 9.10 9.57 2.09
N ASP A 132 8.39 10.33 2.94
CA ASP A 132 7.36 9.78 3.82
C ASP A 132 6.17 9.29 3.03
N ILE A 133 5.74 10.00 1.99
CA ILE A 133 4.66 9.55 1.10
C ILE A 133 5.07 8.26 0.38
N VAL A 134 6.29 8.17 -0.12
CA VAL A 134 6.83 6.94 -0.72
C VAL A 134 6.85 5.79 0.30
N ARG A 135 7.23 6.07 1.55
CA ARG A 135 7.20 5.07 2.65
C ARG A 135 5.78 4.58 2.93
N ILE A 136 4.81 5.51 2.97
CA ILE A 136 3.39 5.18 3.11
C ILE A 136 2.92 4.30 1.95
N LEU A 137 3.24 4.67 0.71
CA LEU A 137 2.90 3.91 -0.49
C LEU A 137 3.46 2.49 -0.49
N LYS A 138 4.72 2.32 -0.09
CA LYS A 138 5.36 1.00 0.02
C LYS A 138 4.68 0.10 1.06
N ARG A 139 4.13 0.68 2.13
CA ARG A 139 3.42 -0.04 3.19
C ARG A 139 1.95 -0.29 2.85
N SER A 140 1.32 0.66 2.20
CA SER A 140 -0.09 0.62 1.81
C SER A 140 -0.29 1.21 0.41
N PRO A 141 -0.06 0.44 -0.65
CA PRO A 141 -0.26 0.90 -2.02
C PRO A 141 -1.69 1.39 -2.31
N ARG A 142 -2.65 0.96 -1.50
CA ARG A 142 -4.05 1.38 -1.60
C ARG A 142 -4.30 2.83 -1.17
N ILE A 143 -3.34 3.47 -0.49
CA ILE A 143 -3.54 4.81 0.10
C ILE A 143 -3.96 5.84 -0.96
N LEU A 144 -3.31 5.87 -2.14
CA LEU A 144 -3.67 6.79 -3.23
C LEU A 144 -4.99 6.43 -3.93
N SER A 145 -5.52 5.25 -3.70
CA SER A 145 -6.86 4.85 -4.17
C SER A 145 -7.91 4.86 -3.06
N CYS A 146 -7.55 5.35 -1.88
CA CYS A 146 -8.47 5.47 -0.76
C CYS A 146 -9.49 6.59 -1.03
N ASN A 147 -10.71 6.38 -0.54
CA ASN A 147 -11.71 7.45 -0.55
C ASN A 147 -11.38 8.44 0.57
N LEU A 148 -11.09 9.69 0.21
CA LEU A 148 -10.81 10.78 1.15
C LEU A 148 -11.95 10.96 2.17
N LYS A 149 -13.21 10.77 1.77
CA LYS A 149 -14.37 10.80 2.68
C LYS A 149 -14.30 9.78 3.83
N VAL A 150 -13.36 8.81 3.75
CA VAL A 150 -13.07 7.87 4.84
C VAL A 150 -11.83 8.30 5.61
N MET A 151 -10.78 8.73 4.90
CA MET A 151 -9.49 9.02 5.50
C MET A 151 -9.48 10.38 6.25
N GLU A 152 -10.07 11.42 5.66
CA GLU A 152 -10.13 12.75 6.26
C GLU A 152 -10.83 12.74 7.65
N PRO A 153 -12.05 12.18 7.80
CA PRO A 153 -12.70 12.14 9.11
C PRO A 153 -11.94 11.31 10.16
N ASN A 154 -11.20 10.29 9.74
CA ASN A 154 -10.38 9.51 10.66
C ASN A 154 -9.17 10.29 11.17
N VAL A 155 -8.55 11.09 10.31
CA VAL A 155 -7.46 11.98 10.71
C VAL A 155 -7.97 13.12 11.59
N GLU A 156 -9.10 13.73 11.23
CA GLU A 156 -9.77 14.78 12.01
C GLU A 156 -10.11 14.30 13.42
N LEU A 157 -10.66 13.09 13.54
CA LEU A 157 -10.96 12.48 14.84
C LEU A 157 -9.73 12.35 15.75
N LEU A 158 -8.55 12.06 15.21
CA LEU A 158 -7.30 12.03 15.99
C LEU A 158 -6.94 13.44 16.48
N SER A 159 -7.07 14.45 15.61
CA SER A 159 -6.80 15.85 15.97
C SER A 159 -7.76 16.35 17.04
N GLU A 160 -9.06 16.06 16.91
CA GLU A 160 -10.10 16.38 17.90
C GLU A 160 -9.86 15.68 19.24
N ALA A 161 -9.32 14.46 19.23
CA ALA A 161 -8.92 13.74 20.44
C ALA A 161 -7.67 14.32 21.11
N GLY A 162 -7.02 15.31 20.53
CA GLY A 162 -5.82 15.95 21.07
C GLY A 162 -4.50 15.23 20.71
N VAL A 163 -4.51 14.42 19.66
CA VAL A 163 -3.28 13.75 19.17
C VAL A 163 -2.38 14.79 18.48
N PRO A 164 -1.10 14.93 18.86
CA PRO A 164 -0.16 15.80 18.18
C PRO A 164 0.03 15.46 16.69
N GLU A 165 0.21 16.48 15.84
CA GLU A 165 0.40 16.31 14.39
C GLU A 165 1.55 15.34 14.07
N SER A 166 2.65 15.41 14.81
CA SER A 166 3.79 14.49 14.65
C SER A 166 3.42 13.01 14.88
N PHE A 167 2.43 12.74 15.74
CA PHE A 167 1.96 11.39 15.98
C PHE A 167 0.92 10.95 14.94
N ILE A 168 0.15 11.89 14.37
CA ILE A 168 -0.70 11.62 13.19
C ILE A 168 0.19 11.27 11.99
N SER A 169 1.23 12.05 11.74
CA SER A 169 2.25 11.77 10.70
C SER A 169 2.91 10.40 10.94
N TYR A 170 3.28 10.10 12.19
CA TYR A 170 3.80 8.77 12.54
C TYR A 170 2.80 7.64 12.24
N MET A 171 1.53 7.82 12.56
CA MET A 171 0.51 6.82 12.27
C MET A 171 0.36 6.57 10.77
N LEU A 172 0.36 7.63 9.96
CA LEU A 172 0.31 7.53 8.51
C LEU A 172 1.52 6.79 7.93
N THR A 173 2.72 7.10 8.42
CA THR A 173 3.97 6.50 7.90
C THR A 173 4.19 5.06 8.35
N HIS A 174 3.72 4.70 9.55
CA HIS A 174 3.97 3.37 10.14
C HIS A 174 2.75 2.44 10.10
N TYR A 175 1.55 2.97 10.20
CA TYR A 175 0.28 2.24 10.29
C TYR A 175 -0.79 2.76 9.32
N PRO A 176 -0.46 2.98 8.02
CA PRO A 176 -1.36 3.65 7.07
C PRO A 176 -2.71 2.94 6.90
N HIS A 177 -2.77 1.62 7.10
CA HIS A 177 -4.03 0.88 7.02
C HIS A 177 -5.05 1.31 8.07
N SER A 178 -4.60 1.78 9.24
CA SER A 178 -5.50 2.16 10.34
C SER A 178 -6.40 3.34 9.93
N VAL A 179 -5.82 4.38 9.31
CA VAL A 179 -6.59 5.57 8.87
C VAL A 179 -7.49 5.31 7.66
N GLN A 180 -7.30 4.18 6.96
CA GLN A 180 -8.14 3.76 5.83
C GLN A 180 -9.33 2.90 6.25
N MET A 181 -9.49 2.64 7.54
CA MET A 181 -10.60 1.85 8.05
C MET A 181 -11.91 2.63 8.00
N LYS A 182 -13.05 1.91 7.95
CA LYS A 182 -14.38 2.54 8.06
C LYS A 182 -14.45 3.41 9.31
N CYS A 183 -15.00 4.61 9.19
CA CYS A 183 -15.04 5.62 10.24
C CYS A 183 -15.61 5.08 11.57
N ASP A 184 -16.70 4.31 11.52
CA ASP A 184 -17.28 3.73 12.76
C ASP A 184 -16.34 2.77 13.47
N LYS A 185 -15.57 1.97 12.73
CA LYS A 185 -14.60 1.05 13.34
C LYS A 185 -13.42 1.83 13.90
N PHE A 186 -12.93 2.82 13.16
CA PHE A 186 -11.84 3.66 13.60
C PHE A 186 -12.22 4.42 14.87
N LYS A 187 -13.40 5.06 14.85
CA LYS A 187 -13.93 5.78 16.02
C LYS A 187 -14.05 4.88 17.27
N ARG A 188 -14.64 3.68 17.12
CA ARG A 188 -14.69 2.72 18.25
C ARG A 188 -13.31 2.37 18.78
N SER A 189 -12.29 2.27 17.92
CA SER A 189 -10.92 1.98 18.35
C SER A 189 -10.29 3.14 19.12
N VAL A 190 -10.54 4.37 18.70
CA VAL A 190 -10.11 5.60 19.37
C VAL A 190 -10.80 5.71 20.74
N ASP A 191 -12.14 5.60 20.77
CA ASP A 191 -12.94 5.67 22.01
C ASP A 191 -12.50 4.60 23.02
N LYS A 192 -12.27 3.36 22.54
CA LYS A 192 -11.81 2.25 23.39
C LYS A 192 -10.41 2.51 23.96
N ALA A 193 -9.50 3.09 23.19
CA ALA A 193 -8.18 3.47 23.70
C ALA A 193 -8.29 4.51 24.81
N ILE A 194 -9.14 5.54 24.63
CA ILE A 194 -9.41 6.57 25.67
C ILE A 194 -10.02 5.92 26.92
N GLN A 195 -11.03 5.07 26.78
CA GLN A 195 -11.67 4.37 27.89
C GLN A 195 -10.69 3.48 28.67
N MET A 196 -9.72 2.89 27.98
CA MET A 196 -8.65 2.11 28.62
C MET A 196 -7.57 2.99 29.29
N GLY A 197 -7.72 4.32 29.27
CA GLY A 197 -6.86 5.27 29.95
C GLY A 197 -5.55 5.57 29.21
N PHE A 198 -5.52 5.42 27.89
CA PHE A 198 -4.42 5.95 27.09
C PHE A 198 -4.55 7.45 26.93
N ASP A 199 -3.44 8.16 27.06
CA ASP A 199 -3.33 9.59 26.83
C ASP A 199 -3.08 9.87 25.35
N PRO A 200 -3.99 10.59 24.64
CA PRO A 200 -3.82 10.93 23.23
C PRO A 200 -2.54 11.67 22.91
N SER A 201 -2.00 12.42 23.86
CA SER A 201 -0.71 13.15 23.71
C SER A 201 0.52 12.22 23.76
N ARG A 202 0.34 10.93 23.90
CA ARG A 202 1.42 9.94 24.01
C ARG A 202 1.46 8.96 22.85
N MET A 203 2.67 8.59 22.43
CA MET A 203 2.89 7.62 21.34
C MET A 203 2.19 6.26 21.58
N MET A 204 2.03 5.86 22.84
CA MET A 204 1.35 4.60 23.17
C MET A 204 -0.12 4.59 22.78
N PHE A 205 -0.79 5.77 22.76
CA PHE A 205 -2.14 5.92 22.24
C PHE A 205 -2.23 5.50 20.77
N ILE A 206 -1.34 6.01 19.92
CA ILE A 206 -1.29 5.66 18.49
C ILE A 206 -1.10 4.15 18.28
N ARG A 207 -0.20 3.54 19.07
CA ARG A 207 0.01 2.09 19.01
C ARG A 207 -1.22 1.31 19.48
N ALA A 208 -1.91 1.78 20.52
CA ALA A 208 -3.14 1.17 21.00
C ALA A 208 -4.26 1.27 19.95
N VAL A 209 -4.50 2.45 19.38
CA VAL A 209 -5.48 2.65 18.30
C VAL A 209 -5.18 1.73 17.12
N HIS A 210 -3.90 1.67 16.67
CA HIS A 210 -3.50 0.75 15.61
C HIS A 210 -3.86 -0.71 15.92
N VAL A 211 -3.52 -1.20 17.12
CA VAL A 211 -3.83 -2.59 17.52
C VAL A 211 -5.34 -2.83 17.54
N LEU A 212 -6.09 -1.89 18.14
CA LEU A 212 -7.55 -1.99 18.24
C LEU A 212 -8.25 -1.92 16.87
N CYS A 213 -7.65 -1.21 15.90
CA CYS A 213 -8.13 -1.22 14.51
C CYS A 213 -7.97 -2.58 13.83
N GLU A 214 -6.88 -3.28 14.09
CA GLU A 214 -6.53 -4.52 13.37
C GLU A 214 -7.07 -5.78 14.05
N ILE A 215 -7.15 -5.79 15.39
CA ILE A 215 -7.61 -6.97 16.11
C ILE A 215 -9.13 -7.12 16.02
N SER A 216 -9.60 -8.34 15.77
CA SER A 216 -11.02 -8.65 15.89
C SER A 216 -11.39 -8.85 17.37
N GLU A 217 -12.68 -8.66 17.71
CA GLU A 217 -13.18 -8.86 19.06
C GLU A 217 -12.91 -10.29 19.57
N GLN A 218 -13.13 -11.27 18.70
CA GLN A 218 -12.84 -12.68 19.01
C GLN A 218 -11.34 -12.92 19.27
N ALA A 219 -10.46 -12.30 18.46
CA ALA A 219 -9.00 -12.43 18.65
C ALA A 219 -8.55 -11.73 19.95
N TRP A 220 -9.16 -10.59 20.29
CA TRP A 220 -8.95 -9.91 21.57
C TRP A 220 -9.31 -10.80 22.75
N GLU A 221 -10.52 -11.36 22.77
CA GLU A 221 -10.98 -12.26 23.83
C GLU A 221 -10.11 -13.52 23.95
N ASN A 222 -9.75 -14.10 22.83
CA ASN A 222 -8.87 -15.27 22.82
C ASN A 222 -7.51 -14.93 23.46
N ARG A 223 -6.96 -13.75 23.14
CA ARG A 223 -5.69 -13.29 23.74
C ARG A 223 -5.83 -13.09 25.25
N ILE A 224 -6.94 -12.50 25.73
CA ILE A 224 -7.22 -12.37 27.16
C ILE A 224 -7.27 -13.74 27.84
N LYS A 225 -7.95 -14.74 27.23
CA LYS A 225 -7.98 -16.11 27.77
C LYS A 225 -6.59 -16.73 27.86
N VAL A 226 -5.73 -16.52 26.87
CA VAL A 226 -4.35 -17.01 26.91
C VAL A 226 -3.58 -16.37 28.07
N TYR A 227 -3.63 -15.05 28.25
CA TYR A 227 -2.96 -14.40 29.36
C TYR A 227 -3.47 -14.86 30.73
N ARG A 228 -4.81 -15.03 30.89
CA ARG A 228 -5.41 -15.59 32.11
C ARG A 228 -4.92 -17.01 32.39
N SER A 229 -4.69 -17.84 31.36
CA SER A 229 -4.18 -19.21 31.55
C SER A 229 -2.75 -19.23 32.08
N PHE A 230 -1.99 -18.12 31.89
CA PHE A 230 -0.68 -17.92 32.51
C PHE A 230 -0.74 -17.25 33.89
N GLY A 231 -1.95 -17.08 34.47
CA GLY A 231 -2.15 -16.55 35.80
C GLY A 231 -2.27 -15.04 35.91
N LEU A 232 -2.27 -14.30 34.77
CA LEU A 232 -2.45 -12.86 34.81
C LEU A 232 -3.89 -12.47 35.11
N SER A 233 -4.08 -11.52 36.02
CA SER A 233 -5.36 -10.86 36.29
C SER A 233 -5.73 -9.89 35.16
N ASP A 234 -6.99 -9.51 35.06
CA ASP A 234 -7.46 -8.53 34.07
C ASP A 234 -6.77 -7.18 34.23
N THR A 235 -6.48 -6.76 35.44
CA THR A 235 -5.75 -5.52 35.73
C THR A 235 -4.30 -5.58 35.23
N GLU A 236 -3.63 -6.72 35.38
CA GLU A 236 -2.28 -6.91 34.85
C GLU A 236 -2.27 -6.97 33.33
N ILE A 237 -3.26 -7.63 32.70
CA ILE A 237 -3.40 -7.68 31.23
C ILE A 237 -3.62 -6.26 30.67
N VAL A 238 -4.52 -5.48 31.28
CA VAL A 238 -4.74 -4.08 30.85
C VAL A 238 -3.50 -3.23 31.07
N SER A 239 -2.77 -3.42 32.18
CA SER A 239 -1.51 -2.73 32.46
C SER A 239 -0.43 -3.09 31.43
N ALA A 240 -0.31 -4.36 31.09
CA ALA A 240 0.62 -4.84 30.05
C ALA A 240 0.26 -4.23 28.68
N PHE A 241 -1.02 -4.18 28.32
CA PHE A 241 -1.49 -3.55 27.09
C PHE A 241 -1.19 -2.04 27.07
N ARG A 242 -1.41 -1.34 28.19
CA ARG A 242 -1.09 0.10 28.30
C ARG A 242 0.39 0.37 28.15
N SER A 243 1.24 -0.51 28.65
CA SER A 243 2.70 -0.38 28.53
C SER A 243 3.22 -0.75 27.13
N HIS A 244 2.65 -1.80 26.53
CA HIS A 244 3.10 -2.38 25.25
C HIS A 244 1.92 -2.88 24.42
N PRO A 245 1.18 -2.00 23.70
CA PRO A 245 -0.03 -2.40 22.97
C PRO A 245 0.17 -3.56 21.99
N LEU A 246 1.36 -3.67 21.39
CA LEU A 246 1.66 -4.73 20.42
C LEU A 246 1.66 -6.14 21.04
N CYS A 247 1.66 -6.28 22.37
CA CYS A 247 1.53 -7.61 23.02
C CYS A 247 0.25 -8.33 22.59
N MET A 248 -0.82 -7.59 22.27
CA MET A 248 -2.07 -8.17 21.81
C MET A 248 -2.03 -8.66 20.34
N LYS A 249 -0.97 -8.36 19.59
CA LYS A 249 -0.74 -8.82 18.20
C LYS A 249 0.19 -10.03 18.10
N LEU A 250 0.79 -10.46 19.20
CA LEU A 250 1.63 -11.65 19.19
C LEU A 250 0.80 -12.85 18.72
N SER A 251 1.27 -13.58 17.72
CA SER A 251 0.62 -14.82 17.30
C SER A 251 0.71 -15.82 18.43
N ASP A 252 -0.35 -16.60 18.64
CA ASP A 252 -0.27 -17.81 19.45
C ASP A 252 0.78 -18.68 18.76
N GLY A 253 1.95 -18.82 19.39
CA GLY A 253 3.01 -19.62 18.82
C GLY A 253 2.46 -21.01 18.51
N LYS A 254 2.27 -21.30 17.21
CA LYS A 254 2.13 -22.69 16.78
C LYS A 254 3.50 -23.30 17.03
N ASN A 255 3.64 -23.92 18.19
CA ASN A 255 4.73 -24.86 18.43
C ASN A 255 4.56 -25.96 17.37
N HIS A 256 5.40 -25.93 16.37
CA HIS A 256 5.71 -27.08 15.52
C HIS A 256 6.93 -27.77 16.09
#